data_9f411e51f9d20b3cf8a6c8c2b1cb3f44
#
_entry.id   9f411e51f9d20b3cf8a6c8c2b1cb3f44
#
_cell.length_a   1.000
_cell.length_b   1.000
_cell.length_c   1.000
_cell.angle_alpha   90.00
_cell.angle_beta   90.00
_cell.angle_gamma   90.00
#
_symmetry.space_group_name_H-M   'P 1'
#
loop_
_entity.id
_entity.type
_entity.pdbx_description
1 polymer ?
#
loop_
_entity_poly.entity_id
_entity_poly.type
_entity_poly.pdbx_seq_one_letter_code
_entity_poly.pdbx_strand_id
1 'polypeptide(L)'
;MLLQILVDGPQSATGIHRQVVLIKRVSLTDVVVTKLPKNAKQKTLEKAFKEQGTLAAWEATAWAKKLVNKAKRANLGDFDRFKVMVAKKQVSAAVGSV
;
A
#
# COMPACT_ATOMS: atom_id res chain seq x y z
N MET A 1 -26.25 12.06 -4.91
CA MET A 1 -25.11 12.79 -5.51
C MET A 1 -23.83 12.01 -5.30
N LEU A 2 -23.11 11.75 -6.37
CA LEU A 2 -21.82 11.03 -6.29
C LEU A 2 -20.69 12.04 -6.12
N LEU A 3 -20.02 12.00 -4.99
CA LEU A 3 -18.87 12.85 -4.72
C LEU A 3 -17.60 12.19 -5.28
N GLN A 4 -16.81 12.97 -5.99
CA GLN A 4 -15.57 12.54 -6.61
C GLN A 4 -14.42 13.41 -6.14
N ILE A 5 -13.22 12.83 -6.06
CA ILE A 5 -12.00 13.56 -5.73
C ILE A 5 -10.94 13.29 -6.79
N LEU A 6 -10.07 14.28 -6.96
CA LEU A 6 -8.89 14.14 -7.82
C LEU A 6 -7.74 13.59 -7.00
N VAL A 7 -7.19 12.47 -7.42
CA VAL A 7 -6.07 11.82 -6.74
C VAL A 7 -4.85 11.71 -7.65
N ASP A 8 -3.68 11.65 -7.04
CA ASP A 8 -2.42 11.53 -7.75
C ASP A 8 -1.45 10.67 -6.94
N GLY A 9 -0.80 9.70 -7.61
CA GLY A 9 0.06 8.73 -6.99
C GLY A 9 1.32 9.23 -6.29
N PRO A 10 2.19 10.14 -6.75
CA PRO A 10 2.46 10.53 -8.14
C PRO A 10 2.97 9.38 -9.01
N GLN A 11 2.79 9.47 -10.31
CA GLN A 11 3.06 8.36 -11.23
C GLN A 11 4.49 7.86 -11.19
N SER A 12 5.46 8.75 -11.07
CA SER A 12 6.88 8.37 -11.02
C SER A 12 7.26 7.57 -9.78
N ALA A 13 6.54 7.74 -8.67
CA ALA A 13 6.82 7.05 -7.42
C ALA A 13 5.95 5.81 -7.22
N THR A 14 4.67 5.87 -7.58
CA THR A 14 3.71 4.79 -7.31
C THR A 14 3.15 4.12 -8.57
N GLY A 15 3.42 4.70 -9.75
CA GLY A 15 2.87 4.19 -11.01
C GLY A 15 1.41 4.58 -11.28
N ILE A 16 0.82 5.35 -10.39
CA ILE A 16 -0.58 5.77 -10.51
C ILE A 16 -0.65 7.20 -11.02
N HIS A 17 -1.28 7.39 -12.18
CA HIS A 17 -1.44 8.72 -12.77
C HIS A 17 -2.57 9.50 -12.08
N ARG A 18 -2.56 10.82 -12.27
CA ARG A 18 -3.63 11.69 -11.75
C ARG A 18 -4.97 11.30 -12.37
N GLN A 19 -5.97 11.07 -11.52
CA GLN A 19 -7.28 10.61 -11.95
C GLN A 19 -8.35 10.97 -10.95
N VAL A 20 -9.60 10.90 -11.38
CA VAL A 20 -10.77 11.14 -10.53
C VAL A 20 -11.32 9.81 -10.04
N VAL A 21 -11.58 9.72 -8.73
CA VAL A 21 -12.17 8.52 -8.13
C VAL A 21 -13.33 8.90 -7.21
N LEU A 22 -14.25 7.96 -7.00
CA LEU A 22 -15.38 8.15 -6.08
C LEU A 22 -14.86 8.12 -4.64
N ILE A 23 -15.39 9.01 -3.80
CA ILE A 23 -14.97 9.11 -2.39
C ILE A 23 -15.17 7.79 -1.64
N LYS A 24 -16.25 7.07 -1.92
CA LYS A 24 -16.52 5.80 -1.24
C LYS A 24 -15.52 4.68 -1.56
N ARG A 25 -14.69 4.87 -2.58
CA ARG A 25 -13.62 3.92 -2.94
C ARG A 25 -12.28 4.28 -2.30
N VAL A 26 -12.25 5.35 -1.51
CA VAL A 26 -11.01 5.88 -0.94
C VAL A 26 -11.07 5.73 0.57
N SER A 27 -9.95 5.32 1.15
CA SER A 27 -9.76 5.27 2.60
C SER A 27 -8.65 6.20 3.01
N LEU A 28 -8.87 6.99 4.04
CA LEU A 28 -7.85 7.89 4.57
C LEU A 28 -6.87 7.12 5.46
N THR A 29 -5.61 7.54 5.40
CA THR A 29 -4.54 6.99 6.25
C THR A 29 -3.97 8.07 7.15
N ASP A 30 -3.19 7.65 8.14
CA ASP A 30 -2.52 8.58 9.06
C ASP A 30 -1.28 9.24 8.43
N VAL A 31 -0.84 8.75 7.28
CA VAL A 31 0.30 9.32 6.56
C VAL A 31 -0.16 10.57 5.82
N VAL A 32 0.43 11.71 6.12
CA VAL A 32 0.04 13.01 5.57
C VAL A 32 1.25 13.71 4.96
N VAL A 33 1.05 14.27 3.75
CA VAL A 33 2.04 15.16 3.12
C VAL A 33 1.68 16.60 3.47
N THR A 34 2.57 17.28 4.17
CA THR A 34 2.33 18.64 4.63
C THR A 34 2.88 19.68 3.63
N LYS A 35 2.40 20.93 3.74
CA LYS A 35 2.87 22.06 2.93
C LYS A 35 2.73 21.84 1.42
N LEU A 36 1.69 21.14 1.01
CA LEU A 36 1.41 20.89 -0.39
C LEU A 36 0.29 21.82 -0.86
N PRO A 37 0.52 22.66 -1.89
CA PRO A 37 -0.54 23.53 -2.42
C PRO A 37 -1.60 22.72 -3.14
N LYS A 38 -2.83 23.26 -3.20
CA LYS A 38 -3.90 22.66 -4.01
C LYS A 38 -3.50 22.66 -5.47
N ASN A 39 -3.86 21.62 -6.20
CA ASN A 39 -3.54 21.45 -7.62
C ASN A 39 -2.04 21.54 -7.91
N ALA A 40 -1.22 21.02 -7.00
CA ALA A 40 0.24 21.00 -7.18
C ALA A 40 0.62 20.32 -8.48
N LYS A 41 1.62 20.88 -9.15
CA LYS A 41 2.18 20.26 -10.36
C LYS A 41 2.88 18.97 -9.98
N GLN A 42 3.01 18.07 -10.95
CA GLN A 42 3.62 16.76 -10.74
C GLN A 42 5.02 16.87 -10.12
N LYS A 43 5.85 17.78 -10.59
CA LYS A 43 7.20 17.97 -10.05
C LYS A 43 7.18 18.39 -8.57
N THR A 44 6.29 19.30 -8.21
CA THR A 44 6.15 19.77 -6.82
C THR A 44 5.69 18.62 -5.93
N LEU A 45 4.74 17.83 -6.39
CA LEU A 45 4.22 16.69 -5.65
C LEU A 45 5.29 15.62 -5.47
N GLU A 46 6.04 15.29 -6.51
CA GLU A 46 7.13 14.32 -6.44
C GLU A 46 8.21 14.73 -5.45
N LYS A 47 8.58 16.01 -5.47
CA LYS A 47 9.57 16.55 -4.55
C LYS A 47 9.10 16.45 -3.11
N ALA A 48 7.88 16.88 -2.81
CA ALA A 48 7.30 16.80 -1.48
C ALA A 48 7.20 15.35 -1.01
N PHE A 49 6.80 14.45 -1.89
CA PHE A 49 6.65 13.03 -1.60
C PHE A 49 7.98 12.39 -1.20
N LYS A 50 9.06 12.72 -1.91
CA LYS A 50 10.41 12.21 -1.60
C LYS A 50 10.98 12.85 -0.34
N GLU A 51 10.86 14.16 -0.18
CA GLU A 51 11.43 14.87 0.96
C GLU A 51 10.83 14.46 2.28
N GLN A 52 9.53 14.17 2.30
CA GLN A 52 8.82 13.79 3.52
C GLN A 52 8.83 12.28 3.78
N GLY A 53 9.42 11.49 2.86
CA GLY A 53 9.47 10.04 3.00
C GLY A 53 8.10 9.39 3.08
N THR A 54 7.11 9.93 2.38
CA THR A 54 5.72 9.50 2.46
C THR A 54 5.54 8.03 2.10
N LEU A 55 6.18 7.58 1.03
CA LEU A 55 6.08 6.18 0.60
C LEU A 55 6.66 5.23 1.65
N ALA A 56 7.82 5.57 2.20
CA ALA A 56 8.45 4.77 3.25
C ALA A 56 7.58 4.71 4.51
N ALA A 57 6.97 5.83 4.89
CA ALA A 57 6.06 5.88 6.02
C ALA A 57 4.84 4.97 5.80
N TRP A 58 4.25 4.98 4.60
CA TRP A 58 3.15 4.09 4.25
C TRP A 58 3.57 2.63 4.29
N GLU A 59 4.70 2.29 3.68
CA GLU A 59 5.20 0.91 3.63
C GLU A 59 5.51 0.34 5.01
N ALA A 60 5.81 1.19 5.98
CA ALA A 60 6.04 0.78 7.36
C ALA A 60 4.75 0.44 8.11
N THR A 61 3.58 0.83 7.58
CA THR A 61 2.30 0.56 8.25
C THR A 61 1.90 -0.92 8.12
N ALA A 62 1.15 -1.41 9.10
CA ALA A 62 0.63 -2.78 9.07
C ALA A 62 -0.32 -2.99 7.89
N TRP A 63 -1.07 -1.96 7.52
CA TRP A 63 -2.00 -2.01 6.38
C TRP A 63 -1.25 -2.29 5.07
N ALA A 64 -0.19 -1.52 4.80
CA ALA A 64 0.63 -1.72 3.61
C ALA A 64 1.25 -3.13 3.59
N LYS A 65 1.73 -3.61 4.73
CA LYS A 65 2.30 -4.96 4.85
C LYS A 65 1.26 -6.04 4.55
N LYS A 66 0.02 -5.85 4.99
CA LYS A 66 -1.07 -6.79 4.68
C LYS A 66 -1.37 -6.83 3.18
N LEU A 67 -1.39 -5.67 2.52
CA LEU A 67 -1.63 -5.60 1.08
C LEU A 67 -0.51 -6.28 0.29
N VAL A 68 0.74 -6.06 0.66
CA VAL A 68 1.91 -6.70 0.03
C VAL A 68 1.85 -8.21 0.22
N ASN A 69 1.54 -8.69 1.42
CA ASN A 69 1.44 -10.11 1.70
C ASN A 69 0.29 -10.77 0.93
N LYS A 70 -0.83 -10.07 0.80
CA LYS A 70 -1.97 -10.56 0.00
C LYS A 70 -1.58 -10.74 -1.45
N ALA A 71 -0.86 -9.78 -2.03
CA ALA A 71 -0.38 -9.86 -3.41
C ALA A 71 0.61 -11.02 -3.59
N LYS A 72 1.52 -11.22 -2.65
CA LYS A 72 2.47 -12.33 -2.69
C LYS A 72 1.76 -13.68 -2.62
N ARG A 73 0.75 -13.81 -1.75
CA ARG A 73 -0.04 -15.05 -1.66
C ARG A 73 -0.77 -15.36 -2.96
N ALA A 74 -1.32 -14.34 -3.62
CA ALA A 74 -2.04 -14.52 -4.87
C ALA A 74 -1.12 -15.01 -5.99
N ASN A 75 0.16 -14.64 -5.95
CA ASN A 75 1.16 -14.99 -6.95
C ASN A 75 1.93 -16.28 -6.65
N LEU A 76 1.64 -16.96 -5.53
CA LEU A 76 2.33 -18.20 -5.18
C LEU A 76 2.02 -19.31 -6.18
N GLY A 77 3.08 -20.03 -6.62
CA GLY A 77 2.94 -21.24 -7.39
C GLY A 77 2.51 -22.41 -6.50
N ASP A 78 2.13 -23.50 -7.13
CA ASP A 78 1.62 -24.68 -6.43
C ASP A 78 2.63 -25.25 -5.43
N PHE A 79 3.88 -25.37 -5.83
CA PHE A 79 4.96 -25.86 -4.97
C PHE A 79 5.23 -24.93 -3.79
N ASP A 80 5.18 -23.62 -4.02
CA ASP A 80 5.39 -22.63 -2.95
C ASP A 80 4.26 -22.67 -1.93
N ARG A 81 3.03 -22.90 -2.37
CA ARG A 81 1.88 -23.07 -1.47
C ARG A 81 2.03 -24.32 -0.61
N PHE A 82 2.57 -25.40 -1.17
CA PHE A 82 2.88 -26.62 -0.43
C PHE A 82 3.90 -26.33 0.67
N LYS A 83 4.98 -25.62 0.35
CA LYS A 83 5.99 -25.23 1.33
C LYS A 83 5.41 -24.40 2.48
N VAL A 84 4.54 -23.44 2.17
CA VAL A 84 3.86 -22.62 3.18
C VAL A 84 3.00 -23.47 4.09
N MET A 85 2.27 -24.43 3.52
CA MET A 85 1.43 -25.35 4.30
C MET A 85 2.26 -26.18 5.28
N VAL A 86 3.40 -26.71 4.83
CA VAL A 86 4.29 -27.50 5.68
C VAL A 86 4.85 -26.65 6.81
N ALA A 87 5.29 -25.41 6.50
CA ALA A 87 5.80 -24.48 7.51
C ALA A 87 4.74 -24.14 8.56
N LYS A 88 3.50 -23.89 8.14
CA LYS A 88 2.39 -23.64 9.06
C LYS A 88 2.10 -24.82 9.98
N LYS A 89 2.14 -26.04 9.46
CA LYS A 89 1.96 -27.24 10.26
C LYS A 89 3.06 -27.39 11.31
N GLN A 90 4.30 -27.09 10.95
CA GLN A 90 5.42 -27.13 11.89
C GLN A 90 5.25 -26.12 13.01
N VAL A 91 4.83 -24.89 12.68
CA VAL A 91 4.57 -23.84 13.67
C VAL A 91 3.42 -24.25 14.59
N SER A 92 2.32 -24.77 14.05
CA SER A 92 1.18 -25.23 14.83
C SER A 92 1.57 -26.38 15.77
N ALA A 93 2.37 -27.33 15.30
CA ALA A 93 2.85 -28.43 16.12
C ALA A 93 3.73 -27.93 17.29
N ALA A 94 4.64 -26.97 17.02
CA ALA A 94 5.50 -26.40 18.03
C ALA A 94 4.70 -25.63 19.08
N VAL A 95 3.69 -24.85 18.67
CA VAL A 95 2.82 -24.10 19.59
C VAL A 95 1.89 -25.05 20.36
N GLY A 96 1.35 -26.06 19.69
CA GLY A 96 0.45 -27.02 20.30
C GLY A 96 1.14 -28.00 21.27
N SER A 97 2.47 -28.04 21.27
CA SER A 97 3.26 -28.91 22.15
C SER A 97 3.52 -28.30 23.52
N VAL A 98 3.10 -27.10 23.75
CA VAL A 98 3.35 -26.36 24.99
C VAL A 98 2.31 -26.67 26.04
#